data_7c8d6096e5e3440ec64777c4b8d33508
#
_entry.id   7c8d6096e5e3440ec64777c4b8d33508
#
_cell.length_a   1.000
_cell.length_b   1.000
_cell.length_c   1.000
_cell.angle_alpha   90.00
_cell.angle_beta   90.00
_cell.angle_gamma   90.00
#
_symmetry.space_group_name_H-M   'P 1'
#
loop_
_entity.id
_entity.type
_entity.pdbx_description
1 polymer ?
#
loop_
_entity_poly.entity_id
_entity_poly.type
_entity_poly.pdbx_seq_one_letter_code
_entity_poly.pdbx_strand_id
1 'polypeptide(L)'
;DVLVINDTKVIPARLIGEKEETKAVIELLLLKELGNDEWECLSRPFKRLHLGTKILFGNGLLEATVTEKKSKGIVHVKFSYQGIFLEILDKLGEMPLPPYIHEKLEDKDRYQTVYAKNIGSAAAPTAGLHFTKELLEKIKEKGVIVTNVTLHVGLGTFRPVEVEDVTKHHMHSEFYEMSEETANILNKAKQENRRIIAVGTTSTRTLETIMHTYHEFKACRGNTDIFIYPGFE
;
A
#
# COMPACT_ATOMS: atom_id res chain seq x y z
N ASP A 1 23.32 -12.02 -10.97
CA ASP A 1 22.35 -11.81 -9.91
C ASP A 1 21.04 -11.23 -10.43
N VAL A 2 19.98 -11.42 -9.69
CA VAL A 2 18.66 -10.81 -9.97
C VAL A 2 18.23 -9.99 -8.77
N LEU A 3 17.86 -8.73 -8.99
CA LEU A 3 17.33 -7.82 -7.99
C LEU A 3 15.83 -7.72 -8.16
N VAL A 4 15.06 -8.04 -7.11
CA VAL A 4 13.60 -7.99 -7.10
C VAL A 4 13.14 -6.80 -6.28
N ILE A 5 12.40 -5.90 -6.92
CA ILE A 5 11.85 -4.68 -6.32
C ILE A 5 10.31 -4.73 -6.29
N ASN A 6 9.69 -3.97 -5.41
CA ASN A 6 8.24 -3.82 -5.36
C ASN A 6 7.83 -2.50 -6.03
N ASP A 7 7.13 -2.60 -7.16
CA ASP A 7 6.74 -1.46 -7.99
C ASP A 7 5.40 -0.81 -7.60
N THR A 8 4.91 -1.12 -6.42
CA THR A 8 3.68 -0.51 -5.92
C THR A 8 3.81 1.02 -5.83
N LYS A 9 2.70 1.70 -6.11
CA LYS A 9 2.58 3.15 -5.99
C LYS A 9 1.60 3.51 -4.90
N VAL A 10 1.99 4.44 -4.01
CA VAL A 10 1.15 4.91 -2.91
C VAL A 10 0.04 5.81 -3.44
N ILE A 11 -1.17 5.60 -2.91
CA ILE A 11 -2.33 6.46 -3.15
C ILE A 11 -2.27 7.63 -2.17
N PRO A 12 -2.57 8.87 -2.57
CA PRO A 12 -2.75 9.99 -1.67
C PRO A 12 -4.08 9.83 -0.89
N ALA A 13 -4.09 8.84 0.00
CA ALA A 13 -5.29 8.27 0.62
C ALA A 13 -5.77 9.02 1.86
N ARG A 14 -5.03 10.06 2.31
CA ARG A 14 -5.38 10.88 3.47
C ARG A 14 -6.16 12.10 3.02
N LEU A 15 -7.43 12.15 3.38
CA LEU A 15 -8.36 13.23 3.03
C LEU A 15 -8.70 14.05 4.27
N ILE A 16 -8.57 15.37 4.17
CA ILE A 16 -8.98 16.31 5.21
C ILE A 16 -10.14 17.13 4.69
N GLY A 17 -11.28 17.02 5.35
CA GLY A 17 -12.52 17.72 4.98
C GLY A 17 -13.26 18.25 6.19
N GLU A 18 -14.44 18.76 5.94
CA GLU A 18 -15.30 19.37 6.97
C GLU A 18 -16.69 18.73 6.94
N LYS A 19 -17.26 18.50 8.11
CA LYS A 19 -18.68 18.14 8.21
C LYS A 19 -19.53 19.25 7.60
N GLU A 20 -20.49 18.87 6.77
CA GLU A 20 -21.39 19.84 6.10
C GLU A 20 -22.12 20.73 7.11
N GLU A 21 -22.67 20.14 8.17
CA GLU A 21 -23.49 20.85 9.13
C GLU A 21 -22.70 21.72 10.13
N THR A 22 -21.61 21.16 10.69
CA THR A 22 -20.93 21.76 11.85
C THR A 22 -19.60 22.40 11.52
N LYS A 23 -19.10 22.25 10.29
CA LYS A 23 -17.77 22.67 9.84
C LYS A 23 -16.62 22.05 10.64
N ALA A 24 -16.90 21.02 11.43
CA ALA A 24 -15.88 20.31 12.18
C ALA A 24 -14.95 19.57 11.22
N VAL A 25 -13.64 19.73 11.39
CA VAL A 25 -12.63 19.07 10.59
C VAL A 25 -12.66 17.57 10.86
N ILE A 26 -12.66 16.80 9.77
CA ILE A 26 -12.63 15.34 9.75
C ILE A 26 -11.50 14.89 8.84
N GLU A 27 -10.68 13.98 9.34
CA GLU A 27 -9.70 13.25 8.56
C GLU A 27 -10.27 11.86 8.22
N LEU A 28 -10.22 11.50 6.95
CA LEU A 28 -10.46 10.14 6.48
C LEU A 28 -9.19 9.59 5.85
N LEU A 29 -8.81 8.39 6.23
CA LEU A 29 -7.74 7.64 5.62
C LEU A 29 -8.35 6.42 4.91
N LEU A 30 -8.24 6.38 3.58
CA LEU A 30 -8.79 5.31 2.74
C LEU A 30 -8.06 4.00 3.00
N LEU A 31 -8.79 2.95 3.37
CA LEU A 31 -8.23 1.65 3.71
C LEU A 31 -8.42 0.62 2.61
N LYS A 32 -9.65 0.49 2.15
CA LYS A 32 -10.07 -0.55 1.21
C LYS A 32 -11.30 -0.09 0.44
N GLU A 33 -11.26 -0.29 -0.86
CA GLU A 33 -12.43 -0.14 -1.72
C GLU A 33 -13.38 -1.33 -1.53
N LEU A 34 -14.66 -1.03 -1.34
CA LEU A 34 -15.71 -2.03 -1.16
C LEU A 34 -16.55 -2.20 -2.43
N GLY A 35 -16.33 -1.36 -3.43
CA GLY A 35 -17.09 -1.29 -4.67
C GLY A 35 -18.19 -0.22 -4.65
N ASN A 36 -18.68 0.16 -5.84
CA ASN A 36 -19.73 1.18 -5.99
C ASN A 36 -19.43 2.52 -5.28
N ASP A 37 -18.19 2.98 -5.36
CA ASP A 37 -17.69 4.19 -4.68
C ASP A 37 -17.76 4.14 -3.14
N GLU A 38 -17.94 2.97 -2.58
CA GLU A 38 -17.92 2.76 -1.13
C GLU A 38 -16.53 2.32 -0.67
N TRP A 39 -16.07 2.93 0.42
CA TRP A 39 -14.76 2.69 1.00
C TRP A 39 -14.80 2.47 2.50
N GLU A 40 -14.01 1.51 2.96
CA GLU A 40 -13.63 1.42 4.36
C GLU A 40 -12.54 2.46 4.64
N CYS A 41 -12.74 3.27 5.68
CA CYS A 41 -11.83 4.35 6.07
C CYS A 41 -11.55 4.32 7.57
N LEU A 42 -10.34 4.76 7.94
CA LEU A 42 -10.06 5.16 9.33
C LEU A 42 -10.39 6.65 9.46
N SER A 43 -11.18 7.01 10.47
CA SER A 43 -11.65 8.39 10.67
C SER A 43 -11.14 9.03 11.95
N ARG A 44 -10.84 10.31 11.90
CA ARG A 44 -10.48 11.15 13.06
C ARG A 44 -11.13 12.52 12.96
N PRO A 45 -11.83 12.99 14.03
CA PRO A 45 -12.22 12.27 15.24
C PRO A 45 -13.45 11.38 15.01
N PHE A 46 -13.31 10.08 15.29
CA PHE A 46 -14.35 9.08 15.09
C PHE A 46 -15.66 9.35 15.82
N LYS A 47 -15.57 9.90 17.05
CA LYS A 47 -16.75 10.16 17.90
C LYS A 47 -17.75 11.14 17.26
N ARG A 48 -17.29 12.01 16.38
CA ARG A 48 -18.12 13.06 15.73
C ARG A 48 -18.88 12.57 14.51
N LEU A 49 -18.67 11.33 14.09
CA LEU A 49 -19.34 10.75 12.93
C LEU A 49 -20.52 9.89 13.35
N HIS A 50 -21.61 9.99 12.60
CA HIS A 50 -22.84 9.20 12.72
C HIS A 50 -23.25 8.72 11.33
N LEU A 51 -24.13 7.73 11.25
CA LEU A 51 -24.74 7.32 9.98
C LEU A 51 -25.38 8.50 9.28
N GLY A 52 -25.14 8.64 7.98
CA GLY A 52 -25.64 9.75 7.18
C GLY A 52 -24.84 11.06 7.31
N THR A 53 -23.80 11.11 8.18
CA THR A 53 -22.93 12.31 8.24
C THR A 53 -22.29 12.54 6.88
N LYS A 54 -22.42 13.78 6.38
CA LYS A 54 -21.76 14.24 5.16
C LYS A 54 -20.49 15.03 5.48
N ILE A 55 -19.44 14.73 4.72
CA ILE A 55 -18.12 15.35 4.83
C ILE A 55 -17.75 15.88 3.45
N LEU A 56 -17.39 17.15 3.40
CA LEU A 56 -17.04 17.86 2.17
C LEU A 56 -15.51 18.03 2.09
N PHE A 57 -14.95 17.76 0.93
CA PHE A 57 -13.53 17.93 0.64
C PHE A 57 -13.35 18.87 -0.55
N GLY A 58 -12.33 19.74 -0.50
CA GLY A 58 -12.00 20.60 -1.62
C GLY A 58 -13.14 21.48 -2.10
N ASN A 59 -13.86 22.14 -1.19
CA ASN A 59 -15.02 22.97 -1.51
C ASN A 59 -16.14 22.24 -2.28
N GLY A 60 -16.33 20.95 -1.96
CA GLY A 60 -17.38 20.14 -2.56
C GLY A 60 -16.99 19.40 -3.85
N LEU A 61 -15.71 19.38 -4.21
CA LEU A 61 -15.22 18.53 -5.30
C LEU A 61 -15.42 17.04 -5.01
N LEU A 62 -15.37 16.67 -3.71
CA LEU A 62 -15.64 15.33 -3.23
C LEU A 62 -16.50 15.41 -1.99
N GLU A 63 -17.56 14.59 -1.96
CA GLU A 63 -18.42 14.40 -0.78
C GLU A 63 -18.32 12.97 -0.31
N ALA A 64 -18.25 12.73 1.00
CA ALA A 64 -18.37 11.42 1.61
C ALA A 64 -19.59 11.37 2.53
N THR A 65 -20.41 10.35 2.39
CA THR A 65 -21.52 10.05 3.30
C THR A 65 -21.20 8.80 4.10
N VAL A 66 -21.29 8.88 5.43
CA VAL A 66 -21.07 7.73 6.32
C VAL A 66 -22.21 6.73 6.15
N THR A 67 -21.91 5.53 5.66
CA THR A 67 -22.89 4.43 5.44
C THR A 67 -22.87 3.42 6.59
N GLU A 68 -21.72 3.21 7.23
CA GLU A 68 -21.60 2.32 8.39
C GLU A 68 -20.57 2.87 9.38
N LYS A 69 -20.81 2.67 10.67
CA LYS A 69 -19.86 2.99 11.73
C LYS A 69 -19.50 1.73 12.49
N LYS A 70 -18.26 1.30 12.33
CA LYS A 70 -17.69 0.13 13.02
C LYS A 70 -17.00 0.52 14.33
N SER A 71 -16.08 -0.28 14.79
CA SER A 71 -15.26 -0.03 15.97
C SER A 71 -13.87 0.50 15.61
N LYS A 72 -13.12 0.96 16.62
CA LYS A 72 -11.70 1.36 16.49
C LYS A 72 -11.41 2.43 15.43
N GLY A 73 -12.34 3.35 15.21
CA GLY A 73 -12.16 4.45 14.25
C GLY A 73 -12.56 4.11 12.81
N ILE A 74 -13.01 2.89 12.54
CA ILE A 74 -13.38 2.44 11.20
C ILE A 74 -14.81 2.87 10.86
N VAL A 75 -14.95 3.47 9.68
CA VAL A 75 -16.23 3.83 9.06
C VAL A 75 -16.26 3.36 7.62
N HIS A 76 -17.43 3.02 7.11
CA HIS A 76 -17.66 2.95 5.68
C HIS A 76 -18.24 4.27 5.22
N VAL A 77 -17.79 4.73 4.08
CA VAL A 77 -18.27 5.94 3.45
C VAL A 77 -18.53 5.69 1.98
N LYS A 78 -19.59 6.29 1.47
CA LYS A 78 -19.86 6.35 0.04
C LYS A 78 -19.46 7.71 -0.49
N PHE A 79 -18.60 7.71 -1.51
CA PHE A 79 -18.17 8.94 -2.16
C PHE A 79 -19.12 9.35 -3.27
N SER A 80 -19.31 10.65 -3.40
CA SER A 80 -20.03 11.31 -4.51
C SER A 80 -19.12 12.38 -5.11
N TYR A 81 -18.93 12.34 -6.43
CA TYR A 81 -18.00 13.20 -7.16
C TYR A 81 -18.34 13.21 -8.65
N GLN A 82 -17.72 14.13 -9.40
CA GLN A 82 -17.78 14.15 -10.86
C GLN A 82 -16.37 13.94 -11.44
N GLY A 83 -16.24 13.05 -12.43
CA GLY A 83 -14.99 12.75 -13.10
C GLY A 83 -14.32 11.46 -12.60
N ILE A 84 -12.99 11.46 -12.54
CA ILE A 84 -12.19 10.29 -12.17
C ILE A 84 -11.73 10.41 -10.71
N PHE A 85 -12.09 9.44 -9.89
CA PHE A 85 -11.78 9.43 -8.43
C PHE A 85 -10.30 9.60 -8.13
N LEU A 86 -9.44 8.89 -8.85
CA LEU A 86 -7.98 8.98 -8.63
C LEU A 86 -7.42 10.37 -8.94
N GLU A 87 -7.97 11.08 -9.93
CA GLU A 87 -7.56 12.46 -10.23
C GLU A 87 -7.99 13.44 -9.14
N ILE A 88 -9.15 13.19 -8.54
CA ILE A 88 -9.65 13.98 -7.41
C ILE A 88 -8.79 13.72 -6.17
N LEU A 89 -8.45 12.46 -5.90
CA LEU A 89 -7.53 12.11 -4.82
C LEU A 89 -6.16 12.76 -5.00
N ASP A 90 -5.65 12.81 -6.22
CA ASP A 90 -4.36 13.45 -6.51
C ASP A 90 -4.38 14.95 -6.19
N LYS A 91 -5.50 15.61 -6.44
CA LYS A 91 -5.71 17.02 -6.11
C LYS A 91 -5.90 17.29 -4.62
N LEU A 92 -6.71 16.47 -3.94
CA LEU A 92 -7.18 16.73 -2.58
C LEU A 92 -6.43 15.91 -1.52
N GLY A 93 -5.96 14.72 -1.89
CA GLY A 93 -5.35 13.78 -0.97
C GLY A 93 -3.94 14.16 -0.55
N GLU A 94 -3.60 13.79 0.67
CA GLU A 94 -2.24 13.82 1.20
C GLU A 94 -1.68 12.39 1.26
N MET A 95 -0.34 12.27 1.17
CA MET A 95 0.32 10.98 1.31
C MET A 95 0.20 10.49 2.76
N PRO A 96 -0.28 9.26 2.99
CA PRO A 96 -0.31 8.67 4.32
C PRO A 96 1.13 8.35 4.75
N LEU A 97 1.62 9.06 5.75
CA LEU A 97 2.97 8.85 6.28
C LEU A 97 2.94 7.94 7.50
N PRO A 98 3.99 7.11 7.70
CA PRO A 98 4.18 6.38 8.94
C PRO A 98 4.17 7.33 10.15
N PRO A 99 3.70 6.89 11.35
CA PRO A 99 3.57 7.75 12.53
C PRO A 99 4.87 8.38 13.02
N TYR A 100 6.02 7.83 12.66
CA TYR A 100 7.34 8.35 13.03
C TYR A 100 7.82 9.50 12.12
N ILE A 101 7.13 9.76 11.01
CA ILE A 101 7.40 10.93 10.14
C ILE A 101 6.45 12.05 10.56
N HIS A 102 7.00 13.08 11.17
CA HIS A 102 6.24 14.22 11.69
C HIS A 102 6.27 15.43 10.77
N GLU A 103 7.20 15.45 9.81
CA GLU A 103 7.35 16.55 8.86
C GLU A 103 6.28 16.48 7.76
N LYS A 104 5.75 17.65 7.40
CA LYS A 104 4.84 17.75 6.26
C LYS A 104 5.64 17.61 4.96
N LEU A 105 5.20 16.69 4.09
CA LEU A 105 5.79 16.55 2.77
C LEU A 105 5.42 17.76 1.91
N GLU A 106 6.44 18.49 1.46
CA GLU A 106 6.29 19.54 0.45
C GLU A 106 6.12 18.93 -0.95
N ASP A 107 6.80 17.81 -1.20
CA ASP A 107 6.76 17.04 -2.44
C ASP A 107 6.20 15.64 -2.19
N LYS A 108 5.04 15.34 -2.76
CA LYS A 108 4.36 14.03 -2.64
C LYS A 108 5.21 12.89 -3.23
N ASP A 109 5.99 13.15 -4.27
CA ASP A 109 6.81 12.14 -4.93
C ASP A 109 7.99 11.66 -4.08
N ARG A 110 8.34 12.41 -3.04
CA ARG A 110 9.40 12.00 -2.12
C ARG A 110 9.07 10.76 -1.30
N TYR A 111 7.79 10.46 -1.10
CA TYR A 111 7.34 9.21 -0.46
C TYR A 111 6.87 8.19 -1.50
N GLN A 112 7.57 8.11 -2.62
CA GLN A 112 7.42 7.12 -3.68
C GLN A 112 8.80 6.59 -4.07
N THR A 113 8.87 5.32 -4.47
CA THR A 113 10.07 4.81 -5.12
C THR A 113 10.20 5.37 -6.53
N VAL A 114 11.42 5.51 -7.04
CA VAL A 114 11.67 6.00 -8.41
C VAL A 114 11.13 5.08 -9.51
N TYR A 115 10.73 3.86 -9.13
CA TYR A 115 10.16 2.83 -10.00
C TYR A 115 8.69 2.51 -9.70
N ALA A 116 8.02 3.33 -8.86
CA ALA A 116 6.62 3.16 -8.53
C ALA A 116 5.75 3.23 -9.81
N LYS A 117 4.92 2.19 -10.02
CA LYS A 117 4.10 2.04 -11.23
C LYS A 117 2.66 1.70 -10.92
N ASN A 118 2.44 0.61 -10.18
CA ASN A 118 1.12 0.04 -9.93
C ASN A 118 0.47 0.67 -8.70
N ILE A 119 -0.52 1.54 -8.92
CA ILE A 119 -1.21 2.28 -7.85
C ILE A 119 -2.10 1.34 -7.01
N GLY A 120 -2.13 1.53 -5.69
CA GLY A 120 -2.99 0.73 -4.80
C GLY A 120 -2.48 0.60 -3.36
N SER A 121 -1.31 1.16 -3.05
CA SER A 121 -0.67 1.00 -1.75
C SER A 121 -1.03 2.14 -0.79
N ALA A 122 -1.19 1.81 0.47
CA ALA A 122 -1.33 2.79 1.55
C ALA A 122 0.02 3.28 2.11
N ALA A 123 1.11 2.54 1.84
CA ALA A 123 2.46 2.90 2.26
C ALA A 123 3.51 2.57 1.19
N ALA A 124 4.60 3.34 1.16
CA ALA A 124 5.72 3.04 0.29
C ALA A 124 6.52 1.83 0.79
N PRO A 125 7.09 1.01 -0.11
CA PRO A 125 8.08 0.00 0.24
C PRO A 125 9.40 0.70 0.58
N THR A 126 9.56 1.09 1.85
CA THR A 126 10.55 2.07 2.31
C THR A 126 12.01 1.70 2.01
N ALA A 127 12.35 0.40 1.97
CA ALA A 127 13.68 -0.02 1.53
C ALA A 127 14.01 0.42 0.09
N GLY A 128 12.99 0.55 -0.76
CA GLY A 128 13.12 1.02 -2.13
C GLY A 128 13.39 2.52 -2.28
N LEU A 129 13.09 3.32 -1.25
CA LEU A 129 13.33 4.77 -1.29
C LEU A 129 14.82 5.14 -1.35
N HIS A 130 15.71 4.21 -1.02
CA HIS A 130 17.15 4.41 -1.10
C HIS A 130 17.71 4.29 -2.53
N PHE A 131 16.92 3.77 -3.47
CA PHE A 131 17.34 3.65 -4.87
C PHE A 131 17.07 4.94 -5.63
N THR A 132 18.04 5.32 -6.46
CA THR A 132 17.89 6.36 -7.49
C THR A 132 17.87 5.71 -8.87
N LYS A 133 17.40 6.43 -9.88
CA LYS A 133 17.43 5.95 -11.27
C LYS A 133 18.87 5.66 -11.72
N GLU A 134 19.80 6.54 -11.37
CA GLU A 134 21.24 6.42 -11.69
C GLU A 134 21.85 5.18 -11.03
N LEU A 135 21.48 4.86 -9.79
CA LEU A 135 21.94 3.66 -9.10
C LEU A 135 21.40 2.39 -9.78
N LEU A 136 20.13 2.38 -10.16
CA LEU A 136 19.52 1.24 -10.87
C LEU A 136 20.20 1.00 -12.23
N GLU A 137 20.51 2.07 -12.99
CA GLU A 137 21.23 1.93 -14.25
C GLU A 137 22.65 1.35 -14.03
N LYS A 138 23.40 1.85 -13.06
CA LYS A 138 24.72 1.28 -12.69
C LYS A 138 24.66 -0.19 -12.29
N ILE A 139 23.59 -0.61 -11.61
CA ILE A 139 23.36 -2.00 -11.24
C ILE A 139 23.14 -2.86 -12.50
N LYS A 140 22.33 -2.38 -13.44
CA LYS A 140 22.07 -3.06 -14.73
C LYS A 140 23.34 -3.15 -15.59
N GLU A 141 24.13 -2.07 -15.64
CA GLU A 141 25.43 -2.03 -16.37
C GLU A 141 26.41 -3.10 -15.85
N LYS A 142 26.31 -3.48 -14.58
CA LYS A 142 27.07 -4.61 -14.00
C LYS A 142 26.50 -6.00 -14.35
N GLY A 143 25.49 -6.07 -15.20
CA GLY A 143 24.87 -7.35 -15.62
C GLY A 143 23.87 -7.91 -14.61
N VAL A 144 23.42 -7.12 -13.63
CA VAL A 144 22.36 -7.53 -12.70
C VAL A 144 21.00 -7.31 -13.38
N ILE A 145 20.17 -8.34 -13.39
CA ILE A 145 18.81 -8.23 -13.89
C ILE A 145 17.94 -7.60 -12.79
N VAL A 146 17.26 -6.49 -13.11
CA VAL A 146 16.28 -5.86 -12.22
C VAL A 146 14.88 -6.24 -12.68
N THR A 147 14.13 -6.89 -11.83
CA THR A 147 12.74 -7.28 -12.09
C THR A 147 11.85 -6.88 -10.93
N ASN A 148 10.54 -6.90 -11.13
CA ASN A 148 9.59 -6.39 -10.15
C ASN A 148 8.49 -7.39 -9.82
N VAL A 149 8.01 -7.26 -8.61
CA VAL A 149 6.73 -7.77 -8.13
C VAL A 149 5.86 -6.60 -7.70
N THR A 150 4.57 -6.81 -7.57
CA THR A 150 3.66 -5.84 -6.97
C THR A 150 3.13 -6.41 -5.65
N LEU A 151 3.25 -5.66 -4.57
CA LEU A 151 2.53 -5.92 -3.33
C LEU A 151 1.99 -4.58 -2.83
N HIS A 152 0.68 -4.47 -2.71
CA HIS A 152 0.03 -3.28 -2.16
C HIS A 152 0.04 -3.35 -0.64
N VAL A 153 0.88 -2.51 -0.05
CA VAL A 153 1.01 -2.41 1.41
C VAL A 153 -0.27 -1.84 1.99
N GLY A 154 -0.89 -2.61 2.88
CA GLY A 154 -2.10 -2.19 3.59
C GLY A 154 -1.78 -1.32 4.82
N LEU A 155 -2.79 -0.64 5.33
CA LEU A 155 -2.66 0.23 6.51
C LEU A 155 -2.37 -0.51 7.81
N GLY A 156 -2.54 -1.82 7.82
CA GLY A 156 -2.10 -2.66 8.92
C GLY A 156 -0.64 -2.47 9.29
N THR A 157 0.18 -2.08 8.31
CA THR A 157 1.61 -1.77 8.49
C THR A 157 1.85 -0.60 9.45
N PHE A 158 0.89 0.31 9.60
CA PHE A 158 0.98 1.43 10.54
C PHE A 158 0.50 1.10 11.96
N ARG A 159 -0.01 -0.12 12.19
CA ARG A 159 -0.41 -0.58 13.52
C ARG A 159 0.76 -1.35 14.15
N PRO A 160 1.14 -1.02 15.38
CA PRO A 160 2.15 -1.80 16.09
C PRO A 160 1.64 -3.23 16.34
N VAL A 161 2.58 -4.18 16.42
CA VAL A 161 2.30 -5.54 16.87
C VAL A 161 1.89 -5.45 18.34
N GLU A 162 0.63 -5.77 18.65
CA GLU A 162 0.05 -5.63 20.00
C GLU A 162 0.09 -6.94 20.81
N VAL A 163 0.69 -8.01 20.27
CA VAL A 163 0.76 -9.33 20.91
C VAL A 163 2.14 -9.56 21.51
N GLU A 164 2.20 -10.11 22.73
CA GLU A 164 3.46 -10.51 23.38
C GLU A 164 4.11 -11.70 22.68
N ASP A 165 3.30 -12.61 22.14
CA ASP A 165 3.73 -13.78 21.39
C ASP A 165 3.54 -13.54 19.89
N VAL A 166 4.64 -13.33 19.18
CA VAL A 166 4.66 -13.02 17.74
C VAL A 166 3.98 -14.10 16.88
N THR A 167 3.96 -15.35 17.34
CA THR A 167 3.30 -16.46 16.62
C THR A 167 1.77 -16.34 16.58
N LYS A 168 1.21 -15.52 17.45
CA LYS A 168 -0.24 -15.22 17.53
C LYS A 168 -0.62 -13.94 16.79
N HIS A 169 0.34 -13.28 16.15
CA HIS A 169 0.05 -12.09 15.36
C HIS A 169 -0.65 -12.45 14.06
N HIS A 170 -1.82 -11.87 13.83
CA HIS A 170 -2.52 -11.97 12.55
C HIS A 170 -2.10 -10.82 11.64
N MET A 171 -1.37 -11.14 10.59
CA MET A 171 -1.05 -10.16 9.54
C MET A 171 -2.31 -9.81 8.74
N HIS A 172 -2.40 -8.55 8.35
CA HIS A 172 -3.42 -8.12 7.41
C HIS A 172 -3.15 -8.71 6.04
N SER A 173 -4.24 -9.10 5.37
CA SER A 173 -4.19 -9.60 4.01
C SER A 173 -3.84 -8.47 3.03
N GLU A 174 -2.80 -8.64 2.22
CA GLU A 174 -2.31 -7.67 1.25
C GLU A 174 -2.27 -8.29 -0.14
N PHE A 175 -2.71 -7.52 -1.15
CA PHE A 175 -2.72 -7.97 -2.54
C PHE A 175 -1.30 -8.04 -3.10
N TYR A 176 -1.00 -9.13 -3.81
CA TYR A 176 0.25 -9.30 -4.55
C TYR A 176 0.03 -9.77 -5.98
N GLU A 177 1.00 -9.49 -6.85
CA GLU A 177 1.04 -9.94 -8.23
C GLU A 177 2.47 -10.18 -8.70
N MET A 178 2.66 -11.25 -9.47
CA MET A 178 3.88 -11.55 -10.22
C MET A 178 3.55 -11.78 -11.69
N SER A 179 4.28 -11.11 -12.59
CA SER A 179 4.16 -11.31 -14.02
C SER A 179 4.84 -12.61 -14.48
N GLU A 180 4.45 -13.10 -15.67
CA GLU A 180 5.11 -14.25 -16.31
C GLU A 180 6.58 -13.97 -16.60
N GLU A 181 6.91 -12.76 -17.05
CA GLU A 181 8.29 -12.35 -17.31
C GLU A 181 9.15 -12.47 -16.05
N THR A 182 8.69 -11.92 -14.91
CA THR A 182 9.40 -12.01 -13.64
C THR A 182 9.54 -13.46 -13.18
N ALA A 183 8.49 -14.27 -13.29
CA ALA A 183 8.53 -15.68 -12.92
C ALA A 183 9.59 -16.44 -13.74
N ASN A 184 9.64 -16.22 -15.05
CA ASN A 184 10.63 -16.85 -15.92
C ASN A 184 12.07 -16.44 -15.58
N ILE A 185 12.31 -15.15 -15.29
CA ILE A 185 13.62 -14.63 -14.87
C ILE A 185 14.07 -15.33 -13.57
N LEU A 186 13.19 -15.42 -12.58
CA LEU A 186 13.51 -15.98 -11.27
C LEU A 186 13.73 -17.50 -11.34
N ASN A 187 12.91 -18.23 -12.07
CA ASN A 187 13.10 -19.68 -12.26
C ASN A 187 14.42 -19.98 -12.99
N LYS A 188 14.75 -19.21 -14.02
CA LYS A 188 16.03 -19.34 -14.72
C LYS A 188 17.21 -19.03 -13.77
N ALA A 189 17.10 -18.00 -12.95
CA ALA A 189 18.13 -17.67 -11.97
C ALA A 189 18.36 -18.80 -10.97
N LYS A 190 17.28 -19.47 -10.49
CA LYS A 190 17.38 -20.66 -9.63
C LYS A 190 18.09 -21.81 -10.32
N GLN A 191 17.72 -22.13 -11.57
CA GLN A 191 18.36 -23.20 -12.35
C GLN A 191 19.86 -22.96 -12.57
N GLU A 192 20.25 -21.70 -12.74
CA GLU A 192 21.63 -21.28 -12.96
C GLU A 192 22.39 -21.00 -11.66
N ASN A 193 21.79 -21.25 -10.48
CA ASN A 193 22.35 -20.95 -9.15
C ASN A 193 22.79 -19.49 -8.99
N ARG A 194 22.10 -18.56 -9.63
CA ARG A 194 22.31 -17.11 -9.45
C ARG A 194 21.56 -16.62 -8.22
N ARG A 195 22.12 -15.63 -7.53
CA ARG A 195 21.49 -15.04 -6.35
C ARG A 195 20.24 -14.25 -6.77
N ILE A 196 19.18 -14.43 -5.99
CA ILE A 196 17.96 -13.64 -6.05
C ILE A 196 17.97 -12.74 -4.80
N ILE A 197 17.96 -11.44 -5.02
CA ILE A 197 18.09 -10.43 -3.97
C ILE A 197 16.78 -9.66 -3.89
N ALA A 198 16.00 -9.88 -2.83
CA ALA A 198 14.76 -9.17 -2.59
C ALA A 198 15.02 -7.82 -1.89
N VAL A 199 14.47 -6.74 -2.44
CA VAL A 199 14.56 -5.42 -1.83
C VAL A 199 13.36 -5.20 -0.90
N GLY A 200 13.64 -5.24 0.40
CA GLY A 200 12.67 -5.00 1.46
C GLY A 200 11.74 -6.17 1.76
N THR A 201 11.04 -6.03 2.87
CA THR A 201 10.14 -7.08 3.40
C THR A 201 8.98 -7.39 2.46
N THR A 202 8.47 -6.41 1.70
CA THR A 202 7.37 -6.61 0.77
C THR A 202 7.73 -7.51 -0.40
N SER A 203 8.91 -7.33 -1.00
CA SER A 203 9.43 -8.22 -2.04
C SER A 203 9.66 -9.62 -1.48
N THR A 204 10.27 -9.74 -0.30
CA THR A 204 10.50 -11.02 0.38
C THR A 204 9.16 -11.75 0.62
N ARG A 205 8.17 -11.07 1.21
CA ARG A 205 6.85 -11.66 1.47
C ARG A 205 6.18 -12.17 0.20
N THR A 206 6.29 -11.43 -0.90
CA THR A 206 5.72 -11.87 -2.18
C THR A 206 6.38 -13.14 -2.69
N LEU A 207 7.72 -13.17 -2.70
CA LEU A 207 8.48 -14.34 -3.17
C LEU A 207 8.23 -15.57 -2.31
N GLU A 208 8.25 -15.42 -0.97
CA GLU A 208 7.97 -16.52 -0.04
C GLU A 208 6.53 -17.02 -0.17
N THR A 209 5.55 -16.14 -0.30
CA THR A 209 4.15 -16.53 -0.53
C THR A 209 4.01 -17.39 -1.78
N ILE A 210 4.64 -16.99 -2.88
CA ILE A 210 4.56 -17.71 -4.14
C ILE A 210 5.24 -19.06 -4.04
N MET A 211 6.44 -19.11 -3.47
CA MET A 211 7.20 -20.35 -3.29
C MET A 211 6.49 -21.32 -2.34
N HIS A 212 5.92 -20.82 -1.25
CA HIS A 212 5.15 -21.63 -0.31
C HIS A 212 3.87 -22.21 -0.94
N THR A 213 3.22 -21.43 -1.82
CA THR A 213 1.97 -21.83 -2.45
C THR A 213 2.15 -22.76 -3.65
N TYR A 214 3.14 -22.47 -4.51
CA TYR A 214 3.28 -23.13 -5.81
C TYR A 214 4.55 -23.97 -5.95
N HIS A 215 5.52 -23.86 -5.03
CA HIS A 215 6.84 -24.48 -5.04
C HIS A 215 7.72 -24.09 -6.25
N GLU A 216 7.27 -23.12 -7.01
CA GLU A 216 7.96 -22.49 -8.14
C GLU A 216 7.54 -21.03 -8.28
N PHE A 217 8.32 -20.24 -8.99
CA PHE A 217 7.87 -18.91 -9.39
C PHE A 217 6.92 -19.03 -10.57
N LYS A 218 5.78 -18.34 -10.48
CA LYS A 218 4.68 -18.48 -11.42
C LYS A 218 3.94 -17.16 -11.57
N ALA A 219 3.47 -16.86 -12.76
CA ALA A 219 2.54 -15.77 -12.99
C ALA A 219 1.28 -15.99 -12.15
N CYS A 220 1.03 -15.12 -11.22
CA CYS A 220 -0.09 -15.24 -10.28
C CYS A 220 -0.43 -13.89 -9.64
N ARG A 221 -1.63 -13.83 -9.09
CA ARG A 221 -2.10 -12.74 -8.24
C ARG A 221 -2.96 -13.30 -7.13
N GLY A 222 -2.95 -12.66 -6.00
CA GLY A 222 -3.71 -13.12 -4.84
C GLY A 222 -3.55 -12.20 -3.65
N ASN A 223 -3.91 -12.70 -2.51
CA ASN A 223 -3.71 -12.02 -1.23
C ASN A 223 -2.79 -12.86 -0.34
N THR A 224 -1.94 -12.18 0.43
CA THR A 224 -1.04 -12.82 1.38
C THR A 224 -1.20 -12.22 2.77
N ASP A 225 -1.24 -13.07 3.75
CA ASP A 225 -1.18 -12.76 5.18
C ASP A 225 0.06 -13.39 5.84
N ILE A 226 1.01 -13.85 5.01
CA ILE A 226 2.24 -14.47 5.49
C ILE A 226 2.96 -13.56 6.48
N PHE A 227 3.35 -14.12 7.62
CA PHE A 227 4.13 -13.44 8.64
C PHE A 227 5.46 -14.15 8.81
N ILE A 228 6.53 -13.47 8.43
CA ILE A 228 7.90 -14.00 8.50
C ILE A 228 8.52 -13.54 9.82
N TYR A 229 8.90 -14.49 10.66
CA TYR A 229 9.51 -14.27 11.98
C TYR A 229 10.66 -15.27 12.21
N PRO A 230 11.50 -15.11 13.25
CA PRO A 230 12.60 -16.04 13.52
C PRO A 230 12.13 -17.49 13.62
N GLY A 231 12.70 -18.39 12.81
CA GLY A 231 12.28 -19.80 12.67
C GLY A 231 11.31 -20.08 11.54
N PHE A 232 11.00 -19.09 10.71
CA PHE A 232 10.27 -19.29 9.44
C PHE A 232 11.16 -20.05 8.44
N GLU A 233 10.62 -21.11 7.82
CA GLU A 233 11.28 -21.96 6.81
C GLU A 233 10.52 -21.91 5.47
#